data_21fea4a334833d8fb7e8fd1711d4c035
#
_entry.id   21fea4a334833d8fb7e8fd1711d4c035
#
_cell.length_a   1.000
_cell.length_b   1.000
_cell.length_c   1.000
_cell.angle_alpha   90.00
_cell.angle_beta   90.00
_cell.angle_gamma   90.00
#
_symmetry.space_group_name_H-M   'P 1'
#
loop_
_entity.id
_entity.type
_entity.pdbx_description
1 polymer ?
#
loop_
_entity_poly.entity_id
_entity_poly.type
_entity_poly.pdbx_seq_one_letter_code
_entity_poly.pdbx_strand_id
1 'polypeptide(L)'
;VKNLDARQSIQIIARALLQKDLTDTEAAMRIAFLSRQVTATEAELKQFTVFQQLAEATAYIPILDDWAMLEKSEKKRLNRERTTIEAKYSEFIQAGAQQLINIKLS
;
A
#
# COMPACT_ATOMS: atom_id res chain seq x y z
N VAL A 1 9.29 14.65 15.19
CA VAL A 1 8.21 15.27 14.45
C VAL A 1 7.45 14.20 13.67
N LYS A 2 6.18 14.04 14.02
CA LYS A 2 5.36 12.93 13.50
C LYS A 2 5.21 12.93 11.98
N ASN A 3 5.01 14.10 11.37
CA ASN A 3 4.85 14.18 9.90
C ASN A 3 6.10 13.72 9.16
N LEU A 4 7.28 14.10 9.66
CA LEU A 4 8.54 13.70 9.06
C LEU A 4 8.75 12.20 9.22
N ASP A 5 8.49 11.67 10.41
CA ASP A 5 8.62 10.24 10.67
C ASP A 5 7.68 9.42 9.79
N ALA A 6 6.43 9.86 9.62
CA ALA A 6 5.46 9.18 8.76
C ALA A 6 5.91 9.21 7.30
N ARG A 7 6.42 10.34 6.81
CA ARG A 7 6.94 10.45 5.44
C ARG A 7 8.14 9.54 5.22
N GLN A 8 9.06 9.49 6.17
CA GLN A 8 10.22 8.60 6.09
C GLN A 8 9.76 7.14 6.02
N SER A 9 8.80 6.76 6.85
CA SER A 9 8.23 5.42 6.85
C SER A 9 7.56 5.09 5.51
N ILE A 10 6.81 6.04 4.95
CA ILE A 10 6.18 5.88 3.64
C ILE A 10 7.24 5.62 2.56
N GLN A 11 8.34 6.36 2.57
CA GLN A 11 9.40 6.17 1.59
C GLN A 11 10.09 4.82 1.75
N ILE A 12 10.31 4.38 2.98
CA ILE A 12 10.87 3.04 3.25
C ILE A 12 9.95 1.96 2.68
N ILE A 13 8.66 2.09 2.90
CA ILE A 13 7.68 1.13 2.39
C ILE A 13 7.62 1.15 0.86
N ALA A 14 7.68 2.34 0.26
CA ALA A 14 7.70 2.48 -1.20
C ALA A 14 8.93 1.79 -1.81
N ARG A 15 10.09 1.93 -1.18
CA ARG A 15 11.30 1.24 -1.64
C ARG A 15 11.17 -0.27 -1.51
N ALA A 16 10.64 -0.75 -0.39
CA ALA A 16 10.43 -2.17 -0.17
C ALA A 16 9.48 -2.75 -1.21
N LEU A 17 8.44 -2.02 -1.58
CA LEU A 17 7.52 -2.40 -2.64
C LEU A 17 8.24 -2.56 -3.98
N LEU A 18 9.05 -1.58 -4.36
CA LEU A 18 9.78 -1.61 -5.63
C LEU A 18 10.82 -2.72 -5.66
N GLN A 19 11.36 -3.09 -4.51
CA GLN A 19 12.32 -4.20 -4.37
C GLN A 19 11.62 -5.56 -4.25
N LYS A 20 10.29 -5.59 -4.27
CA LYS A 20 9.48 -6.80 -4.14
C LYS A 20 9.56 -7.46 -2.75
N ASP A 21 9.95 -6.70 -1.73
CA ASP A 21 9.95 -7.17 -0.34
C ASP A 21 8.57 -7.15 0.29
N LEU A 22 7.66 -6.35 -0.28
CA LEU A 22 6.25 -6.28 0.13
C LEU A 22 5.37 -6.50 -1.09
N THR A 23 4.19 -7.08 -0.88
CA THR A 23 3.16 -7.12 -1.92
C THR A 23 2.57 -5.73 -2.10
N ASP A 24 1.95 -5.51 -3.25
CA ASP A 24 1.26 -4.24 -3.54
C ASP A 24 0.20 -3.94 -2.47
N THR A 25 -0.56 -4.96 -2.07
CA THR A 25 -1.61 -4.82 -1.05
C THR A 25 -1.03 -4.45 0.32
N GLU A 26 0.03 -5.12 0.76
CA GLU A 26 0.68 -4.80 2.03
C GLU A 26 1.21 -3.38 2.06
N ALA A 27 1.90 -2.97 1.00
CA ALA A 27 2.42 -1.62 0.87
C ALA A 27 1.28 -0.59 0.86
N ALA A 28 0.21 -0.86 0.11
CA ALA A 28 -0.93 0.04 0.01
C ALA A 28 -1.60 0.26 1.38
N MET A 29 -1.79 -0.81 2.14
CA MET A 29 -2.41 -0.70 3.47
C MET A 29 -1.55 0.15 4.41
N ARG A 30 -0.24 -0.07 4.41
CA ARG A 30 0.68 0.68 5.27
C ARG A 30 0.78 2.15 4.86
N ILE A 31 0.90 2.43 3.57
CA ILE A 31 0.97 3.79 3.05
C ILE A 31 -0.34 4.53 3.28
N ALA A 32 -1.47 3.88 3.05
CA ALA A 32 -2.78 4.48 3.31
C ALA A 32 -2.94 4.90 4.78
N PHE A 33 -2.52 4.03 5.69
CA PHE A 33 -2.54 4.33 7.12
C PHE A 33 -1.65 5.52 7.47
N LEU A 34 -0.40 5.49 6.99
CA LEU A 34 0.57 6.53 7.29
C LEU A 34 0.22 7.86 6.63
N SER A 35 -0.41 7.83 5.47
CA SER A 35 -0.80 9.06 4.74
C SER A 35 -1.75 9.94 5.54
N ARG A 36 -2.53 9.34 6.44
CA ARG A 36 -3.45 10.09 7.31
C ARG A 36 -2.72 10.88 8.39
N GLN A 37 -1.45 10.59 8.60
CA GLN A 37 -0.62 11.23 9.63
C GLN A 37 0.21 12.39 9.10
N VAL A 38 0.12 12.68 7.80
CA VAL A 38 0.87 13.77 7.17
C VAL A 38 -0.08 14.77 6.54
N THR A 39 0.36 16.04 6.51
CA THR A 39 -0.31 17.07 5.74
C THR A 39 0.26 16.99 4.33
N ALA A 40 -0.51 16.38 3.42
CA ALA A 40 -0.03 16.06 2.09
C ALA A 40 -0.01 17.28 1.16
N THR A 41 1.03 17.38 0.33
CA THR A 41 1.03 18.29 -0.81
C THR A 41 0.11 17.72 -1.90
N GLU A 42 -0.22 18.53 -2.91
CA GLU A 42 -1.04 18.03 -4.04
C GLU A 42 -0.40 16.85 -4.75
N ALA A 43 0.92 16.89 -4.94
CA ALA A 43 1.65 15.80 -5.58
C ALA A 43 1.59 14.52 -4.74
N GLU A 44 1.79 14.64 -3.43
CA GLU A 44 1.68 13.51 -2.51
C GLU A 44 0.28 12.94 -2.48
N LEU A 45 -0.74 13.81 -2.47
CA LEU A 45 -2.13 13.40 -2.38
C LEU A 45 -2.55 12.53 -3.57
N LYS A 46 -2.09 12.87 -4.77
CA LYS A 46 -2.33 12.05 -5.95
C LYS A 46 -1.80 10.62 -5.78
N GLN A 47 -0.60 10.49 -5.24
CA GLN A 47 0.02 9.18 -5.03
C GLN A 47 -0.67 8.42 -3.91
N PHE A 48 -0.95 9.09 -2.80
CA PHE A 48 -1.64 8.47 -1.67
C PHE A 48 -3.02 7.93 -2.06
N THR A 49 -3.74 8.64 -2.93
CA THR A 49 -5.07 8.21 -3.38
C THR A 49 -5.04 6.83 -4.03
N VAL A 50 -4.04 6.56 -4.87
CA VAL A 50 -3.90 5.26 -5.52
C VAL A 50 -3.71 4.15 -4.48
N PHE A 51 -2.84 4.37 -3.51
CA PHE A 51 -2.61 3.40 -2.43
C PHE A 51 -3.86 3.20 -1.57
N GLN A 52 -4.58 4.28 -1.27
CA GLN A 52 -5.82 4.21 -0.52
C GLN A 52 -6.90 3.42 -1.27
N GLN A 53 -6.99 3.60 -2.58
CA GLN A 53 -7.93 2.85 -3.41
C GLN A 53 -7.65 1.35 -3.40
N LEU A 54 -6.40 0.97 -3.53
CA LEU A 54 -6.03 -0.45 -3.46
C LEU A 54 -6.31 -1.03 -2.07
N ALA A 55 -5.97 -0.28 -1.02
CA ALA A 55 -6.23 -0.70 0.35
C ALA A 55 -7.73 -0.92 0.59
N GLU A 56 -8.58 -0.03 0.10
CA GLU A 56 -10.04 -0.16 0.20
C GLU A 56 -10.55 -1.36 -0.59
N ALA A 57 -10.04 -1.55 -1.80
CA ALA A 57 -10.48 -2.65 -2.68
C ALA A 57 -10.15 -4.02 -2.08
N THR A 58 -9.11 -4.11 -1.25
CA THR A 58 -8.67 -5.36 -0.61
C THR A 58 -9.05 -5.44 0.87
N ALA A 59 -9.76 -4.45 1.41
CA ALA A 59 -10.08 -4.36 2.84
C ALA A 59 -10.93 -5.55 3.34
N TYR A 60 -11.70 -6.18 2.48
CA TYR A 60 -12.52 -7.33 2.86
C TYR A 60 -11.71 -8.62 3.06
N ILE A 61 -10.45 -8.63 2.61
CA ILE A 61 -9.59 -9.82 2.74
C ILE A 61 -9.02 -9.86 4.15
N PRO A 62 -9.26 -10.94 4.93
CA PRO A 62 -8.71 -11.04 6.28
C PRO A 62 -7.18 -10.99 6.29
N ILE A 63 -6.62 -10.51 7.40
CA ILE A 63 -5.17 -10.43 7.60
C ILE A 63 -4.80 -11.06 8.94
N LEU A 64 -3.52 -11.39 9.09
CA LEU A 64 -2.93 -11.88 10.34
C LEU A 64 -3.71 -13.10 10.88
N ASP A 65 -4.17 -13.04 12.13
CA ASP A 65 -4.84 -14.16 12.80
C ASP A 65 -6.14 -14.56 12.09
N ASP A 66 -6.89 -13.60 11.59
CA ASP A 66 -8.11 -13.89 10.84
C ASP A 66 -7.80 -14.66 9.55
N TRP A 67 -6.72 -14.30 8.87
CA TRP A 67 -6.25 -15.05 7.71
C TRP A 67 -5.86 -16.47 8.08
N ALA A 68 -5.13 -16.63 9.19
CA ALA A 68 -4.65 -17.92 9.64
C ALA A 68 -5.79 -18.90 9.96
N MET A 69 -6.95 -18.38 10.35
CA MET A 69 -8.12 -19.19 10.69
C MET A 69 -8.93 -19.65 9.48
N LEU A 70 -8.63 -19.14 8.30
CA LEU A 70 -9.35 -19.51 7.08
C LEU A 70 -8.97 -20.92 6.63
N GLU A 71 -9.93 -21.60 5.99
CA GLU A 71 -9.67 -22.88 5.35
C GLU A 71 -8.78 -22.68 4.12
N LYS A 72 -8.06 -23.74 3.75
CA LYS A 72 -7.11 -23.71 2.64
C LYS A 72 -7.79 -23.29 1.32
N SER A 73 -8.99 -23.76 1.06
CA SER A 73 -9.76 -23.41 -0.15
C SER A 73 -10.11 -21.93 -0.18
N GLU A 74 -10.48 -21.36 0.97
CA GLU A 74 -10.79 -19.94 1.09
C GLU A 74 -9.55 -19.08 0.90
N LYS A 75 -8.42 -19.49 1.48
CA LYS A 75 -7.14 -18.79 1.26
C LYS A 75 -6.78 -18.76 -0.22
N LYS A 76 -6.95 -19.84 -0.94
CA LYS A 76 -6.68 -19.91 -2.38
C LYS A 76 -7.56 -18.95 -3.16
N ARG A 77 -8.86 -18.95 -2.85
CA ARG A 77 -9.83 -18.08 -3.52
C ARG A 77 -9.49 -16.59 -3.29
N LEU A 78 -9.25 -16.23 -2.04
CA LEU A 78 -8.96 -14.85 -1.67
C LEU A 78 -7.60 -14.38 -2.24
N ASN A 79 -6.61 -15.26 -2.29
CA ASN A 79 -5.34 -14.94 -2.93
C ASN A 79 -5.51 -14.64 -4.42
N ARG A 80 -6.35 -15.39 -5.12
CA ARG A 80 -6.66 -15.11 -6.53
C ARG A 80 -7.37 -13.78 -6.71
N GLU A 81 -8.34 -13.49 -5.83
CA GLU A 81 -9.06 -12.21 -5.86
C GLU A 81 -8.11 -11.06 -5.60
N ARG A 82 -7.22 -11.17 -4.62
CA ARG A 82 -6.22 -10.15 -4.32
C ARG A 82 -5.31 -9.90 -5.52
N THR A 83 -4.81 -10.96 -6.14
CA THR A 83 -3.94 -10.85 -7.31
C THR A 83 -4.65 -10.15 -8.47
N THR A 84 -5.91 -10.46 -8.69
CA THR A 84 -6.73 -9.82 -9.72
C THR A 84 -6.91 -8.33 -9.44
N ILE A 85 -7.18 -7.97 -8.19
CA ILE A 85 -7.32 -6.57 -7.79
C ILE A 85 -5.99 -5.85 -7.93
N GLU A 86 -4.91 -6.44 -7.44
CA GLU A 86 -3.56 -5.87 -7.56
C GLU A 86 -3.19 -5.58 -9.01
N ALA A 87 -3.54 -6.46 -9.92
CA ALA A 87 -3.24 -6.29 -11.34
C ALA A 87 -3.87 -5.02 -11.93
N LYS A 88 -5.05 -4.64 -11.45
CA LYS A 88 -5.72 -3.42 -11.91
C LYS A 88 -4.98 -2.15 -11.53
N TYR A 89 -4.27 -2.17 -10.42
CA TYR A 89 -3.60 -0.99 -9.87
C TYR A 89 -2.09 -1.01 -10.06
N SER A 90 -1.53 -2.11 -10.56
CA SER A 90 -0.09 -2.36 -10.58
C SER A 90 0.73 -1.21 -11.17
N GLU A 91 0.36 -0.71 -12.35
CA GLU A 91 1.08 0.39 -12.99
C GLU A 91 1.04 1.66 -12.15
N PHE A 92 -0.13 1.98 -11.61
CA PHE A 92 -0.30 3.18 -10.79
C PHE A 92 0.44 3.06 -9.47
N ILE A 93 0.44 1.87 -8.88
CA ILE A 93 1.15 1.61 -7.62
C ILE A 93 2.67 1.72 -7.84
N GLN A 94 3.22 1.15 -8.89
CA GLN A 94 4.65 1.23 -9.20
C GLN A 94 5.06 2.68 -9.47
N ALA A 95 4.30 3.39 -10.29
CA ALA A 95 4.57 4.79 -10.59
C ALA A 95 4.45 5.65 -9.33
N GLY A 96 3.42 5.39 -8.51
CA GLY A 96 3.21 6.11 -7.26
C GLY A 96 4.35 5.90 -6.27
N ALA A 97 4.82 4.67 -6.11
CA ALA A 97 5.95 4.36 -5.25
C ALA A 97 7.21 5.10 -5.70
N GLN A 98 7.48 5.12 -7.00
CA GLN A 98 8.63 5.83 -7.56
C GLN A 98 8.55 7.32 -7.29
N GLN A 99 7.38 7.92 -7.44
CA GLN A 99 7.17 9.35 -7.15
C GLN A 99 7.38 9.65 -5.67
N LEU A 100 6.86 8.80 -4.78
CA LEU A 100 7.02 9.01 -3.33
C LEU A 100 8.48 8.96 -2.89
N ILE A 101 9.29 8.09 -3.50
CA ILE A 101 10.72 8.02 -3.22
C ILE A 101 11.43 9.30 -3.65
N ASN A 102 11.00 9.90 -4.75
CA ASN A 102 11.63 11.09 -5.32
C ASN A 102 11.20 12.39 -4.63
N ILE A 103 10.18 12.38 -3.79
CA ILE A 103 9.75 13.56 -3.05
C ILE A 103 10.75 13.84 -1.94
N LYS A 104 11.25 15.07 -1.89
CA LYS A 104 12.19 15.48 -0.85
C LYS A 104 11.51 15.64 0.49
N LEU A 105 12.14 15.13 1.52
CA LEU A 105 11.74 15.36 2.89
C LEU A 105 12.22 16.73 3.32
N SER A 106 11.33 17.56 3.78
CA SER A 106 11.69 18.91 4.22
C SER A 106 11.27 19.16 5.65
#